data_d295cdc124bb07f897f28ca81628eee4
#
_entry.id   d295cdc124bb07f897f28ca81628eee4
#
_cell.length_a   1.000
_cell.length_b   1.000
_cell.length_c   1.000
_cell.angle_alpha   90.00
_cell.angle_beta   90.00
_cell.angle_gamma   90.00
#
_symmetry.space_group_name_H-M   'P 1'
#
loop_
_entity.id
_entity.type
_entity.pdbx_description
1 polymer ?
#
loop_
_entity_poly.entity_id
_entity_poly.type
_entity_poly.pdbx_seq_one_letter_code
_entity_poly.pdbx_strand_id
1 'polypeptide(L)'
;ISRDYPKILNGTNGTNGFLPGGYTCLPHSQPWQAALLVRGRLLCGGVLVHPKWILTAAHCRKDGYTVHLGKHALGRVEIGEQAMEVVRSIPHPEYQVSPTHLNHDHDIMLLELKSPVQLSSHIRPLPLSPDDCLPTGTCCRVSGWGTTTSPQVNYPKTLQCANIELRSDEECRQVYPGKITANMLCAGTKEGGKDSCEGDSGGPLVCNGKLYGIISWGDFPCGQPNRPGVYTRVSKYLHWIWETIRNTPKQRWTKNTQ
;
A
#
# COMPACT_ATOMS: atom_id res chain seq x y z
N ILE A 1 -21.89 -30.42 -28.09
CA ILE A 1 -20.43 -30.43 -28.32
C ILE A 1 -19.83 -29.70 -27.09
N SER A 2 -19.42 -30.56 -26.14
CA SER A 2 -18.74 -30.20 -24.90
C SER A 2 -17.30 -29.80 -25.22
N ARG A 3 -16.88 -28.64 -24.70
CA ARG A 3 -15.46 -28.27 -24.71
C ARG A 3 -14.92 -28.50 -23.30
N ASP A 4 -14.08 -29.52 -23.19
CA ASP A 4 -13.32 -29.87 -22.00
C ASP A 4 -12.31 -28.77 -21.67
N TYR A 5 -12.38 -28.28 -20.44
CA TYR A 5 -11.29 -27.50 -19.84
C TYR A 5 -10.28 -28.46 -19.22
N PRO A 6 -8.98 -28.26 -19.43
CA PRO A 6 -7.97 -29.14 -18.87
C PRO A 6 -7.96 -29.00 -17.34
N LYS A 7 -8.11 -30.14 -16.66
CA LYS A 7 -7.86 -30.29 -15.22
C LYS A 7 -6.39 -29.95 -14.94
N ILE A 8 -6.16 -28.90 -14.15
CA ILE A 8 -4.82 -28.63 -13.61
C ILE A 8 -4.55 -29.70 -12.57
N LEU A 9 -3.59 -30.55 -12.86
CA LEU A 9 -3.05 -31.60 -12.00
C LEU A 9 -2.40 -30.96 -10.76
N ASN A 10 -2.72 -31.53 -9.60
CA ASN A 10 -2.02 -31.31 -8.35
C ASN A 10 -0.52 -31.60 -8.51
N GLY A 11 0.30 -30.59 -8.58
CA GLY A 11 1.76 -30.65 -8.50
C GLY A 11 2.22 -30.25 -7.11
N THR A 12 2.66 -31.21 -6.36
CA THR A 12 3.32 -31.07 -5.07
C THR A 12 4.69 -30.40 -5.20
N ASN A 13 5.01 -29.54 -4.19
CA ASN A 13 6.35 -29.09 -3.82
C ASN A 13 7.09 -28.13 -4.76
N GLY A 14 6.88 -26.85 -4.48
CA GLY A 14 7.76 -25.75 -4.85
C GLY A 14 7.46 -24.55 -3.95
N THR A 15 8.23 -24.41 -2.88
CA THR A 15 8.18 -23.23 -1.99
C THR A 15 8.76 -22.02 -2.74
N ASN A 16 7.98 -21.44 -3.60
CA ASN A 16 8.28 -20.13 -4.20
C ASN A 16 7.49 -19.07 -3.44
N GLY A 17 8.22 -18.20 -2.72
CA GLY A 17 7.67 -17.21 -1.83
C GLY A 17 6.81 -16.17 -2.54
N PHE A 18 5.61 -16.04 -2.03
CA PHE A 18 4.62 -15.04 -2.44
C PHE A 18 4.08 -14.36 -1.18
N LEU A 19 3.56 -13.13 -1.27
CA LEU A 19 2.52 -12.68 -0.35
C LEU A 19 1.64 -13.90 -0.07
N PRO A 20 1.33 -14.27 1.18
CA PRO A 20 0.58 -15.51 1.40
C PRO A 20 -0.54 -15.61 0.37
N GLY A 21 -0.47 -16.62 -0.52
CA GLY A 21 -1.43 -16.79 -1.63
C GLY A 21 -1.41 -15.75 -2.75
N GLY A 22 -0.39 -14.89 -2.82
CA GLY A 22 -0.20 -13.92 -3.91
C GLY A 22 0.55 -14.49 -5.12
N TYR A 23 0.87 -13.61 -6.03
CA TYR A 23 1.61 -13.89 -7.26
C TYR A 23 2.54 -12.73 -7.60
N THR A 24 3.59 -12.96 -8.37
CA THR A 24 4.42 -11.88 -8.90
C THR A 24 3.56 -11.00 -9.84
N CYS A 25 3.48 -9.70 -9.54
CA CYS A 25 2.78 -8.78 -10.44
C CYS A 25 3.41 -8.83 -11.83
N LEU A 26 2.61 -8.64 -12.87
CA LEU A 26 3.17 -8.33 -14.19
C LEU A 26 4.05 -7.09 -14.06
N PRO A 27 5.31 -7.10 -14.53
CA PRO A 27 6.21 -5.96 -14.40
C PRO A 27 5.57 -4.66 -14.84
N HIS A 28 5.68 -3.62 -13.99
CA HIS A 28 5.14 -2.28 -14.23
C HIS A 28 3.61 -2.19 -14.36
N SER A 29 2.86 -3.23 -13.98
CA SER A 29 1.40 -3.22 -13.96
C SER A 29 0.80 -2.38 -12.83
N GLN A 30 1.62 -1.96 -11.86
CA GLN A 30 1.23 -1.12 -10.73
C GLN A 30 2.08 0.18 -10.76
N PRO A 31 1.87 1.08 -11.75
CA PRO A 31 2.77 2.21 -12.00
C PRO A 31 2.73 3.31 -10.91
N TRP A 32 1.79 3.21 -9.98
CA TRP A 32 1.67 4.05 -8.79
C TRP A 32 2.43 3.52 -7.57
N GLN A 33 2.95 2.29 -7.65
CA GLN A 33 3.62 1.67 -6.51
C GLN A 33 4.91 2.37 -6.18
N ALA A 34 5.06 2.80 -4.93
CA ALA A 34 6.28 3.36 -4.38
C ALA A 34 6.90 2.40 -3.36
N ALA A 35 8.22 2.37 -3.31
CA ALA A 35 8.99 1.76 -2.25
C ALA A 35 9.67 2.85 -1.41
N LEU A 36 9.47 2.82 -0.11
CA LEU A 36 10.15 3.70 0.84
C LEU A 36 11.35 2.96 1.42
N LEU A 37 12.55 3.41 1.09
CA LEU A 37 13.80 2.78 1.52
C LEU A 37 14.58 3.67 2.49
N VAL A 38 15.11 3.05 3.53
CA VAL A 38 16.05 3.67 4.47
C VAL A 38 17.37 2.93 4.38
N ARG A 39 18.44 3.64 4.03
CA ARG A 39 19.78 3.04 3.84
C ARG A 39 19.73 1.81 2.92
N GLY A 40 18.97 1.89 1.84
CA GLY A 40 18.80 0.83 0.87
C GLY A 40 17.93 -0.36 1.29
N ARG A 41 17.30 -0.29 2.46
CA ARG A 41 16.39 -1.34 2.96
C ARG A 41 14.94 -0.90 2.90
N LEU A 42 14.07 -1.79 2.49
CA LEU A 42 12.63 -1.53 2.47
C LEU A 42 12.12 -1.25 3.89
N LEU A 43 11.45 -0.11 4.03
CA LEU A 43 10.73 0.27 5.24
C LEU A 43 9.23 0.01 5.07
N CYS A 44 8.65 0.56 4.02
CA CYS A 44 7.22 0.56 3.73
C CYS A 44 6.96 0.66 2.24
N GLY A 45 5.72 0.40 1.85
CA GLY A 45 5.16 0.80 0.56
C GLY A 45 4.59 2.21 0.58
N GLY A 46 4.15 2.66 -0.57
CA GLY A 46 3.44 3.92 -0.74
C GLY A 46 2.76 3.98 -2.10
N VAL A 47 2.00 5.04 -2.31
CA VAL A 47 1.20 5.25 -3.52
C VAL A 47 1.43 6.63 -4.08
N LEU A 48 1.82 6.71 -5.35
CA LEU A 48 1.86 7.99 -6.06
C LEU A 48 0.43 8.46 -6.32
N VAL A 49 0.05 9.60 -5.73
CA VAL A 49 -1.29 10.21 -5.88
C VAL A 49 -1.25 11.53 -6.64
N HIS A 50 -0.07 12.12 -6.76
CA HIS A 50 0.20 13.34 -7.53
C HIS A 50 1.68 13.32 -7.94
N PRO A 51 2.12 13.94 -9.04
CA PRO A 51 3.52 13.90 -9.47
C PRO A 51 4.54 14.27 -8.39
N LYS A 52 4.16 15.01 -7.37
CA LYS A 52 5.04 15.45 -6.26
C LYS A 52 4.68 14.83 -4.91
N TRP A 53 3.69 13.93 -4.83
CA TRP A 53 3.16 13.45 -3.56
C TRP A 53 2.95 11.94 -3.52
N ILE A 54 3.44 11.35 -2.43
CA ILE A 54 3.20 9.95 -2.07
C ILE A 54 2.25 9.90 -0.88
N LEU A 55 1.26 9.03 -0.94
CA LEU A 55 0.42 8.66 0.18
C LEU A 55 0.93 7.36 0.79
N THR A 56 1.02 7.28 2.11
CA THR A 56 1.50 6.10 2.85
C THR A 56 0.86 6.05 4.25
N ALA A 57 1.23 5.08 5.06
CA ALA A 57 0.79 5.00 6.46
C ALA A 57 1.60 5.93 7.37
N ALA A 58 0.95 6.53 8.37
CA ALA A 58 1.62 7.43 9.30
C ALA A 58 2.64 6.70 10.20
N HIS A 59 2.38 5.44 10.54
CA HIS A 59 3.34 4.63 11.31
C HIS A 59 4.64 4.33 10.54
N CYS A 60 4.67 4.55 9.23
CA CYS A 60 5.87 4.48 8.40
C CYS A 60 6.78 5.71 8.52
N ARG A 61 6.40 6.72 9.34
CA ARG A 61 7.20 7.93 9.48
C ARG A 61 8.60 7.62 10.02
N LYS A 62 9.60 8.08 9.29
CA LYS A 62 11.01 7.98 9.65
C LYS A 62 11.80 9.10 8.97
N ASP A 63 12.99 9.38 9.47
CA ASP A 63 13.91 10.31 8.81
C ASP A 63 14.81 9.58 7.82
N GLY A 64 15.18 10.29 6.75
CA GLY A 64 16.21 9.84 5.81
C GLY A 64 15.80 8.70 4.88
N TYR A 65 14.51 8.56 4.57
CA TYR A 65 14.10 7.64 3.51
C TYR A 65 14.07 8.28 2.13
N THR A 66 14.31 7.44 1.13
CA THR A 66 14.14 7.76 -0.28
C THR A 66 12.93 7.01 -0.84
N VAL A 67 12.23 7.64 -1.77
CA VAL A 67 11.11 7.05 -2.49
C VAL A 67 11.60 6.56 -3.84
N HIS A 68 11.36 5.29 -4.14
CA HIS A 68 11.65 4.69 -5.44
C HIS A 68 10.35 4.39 -6.18
N LEU A 69 10.26 4.85 -7.43
CA LEU A 69 9.14 4.66 -8.34
C LEU A 69 9.59 3.98 -9.63
N GLY A 70 8.64 3.33 -10.33
CA GLY A 70 8.95 2.59 -11.55
C GLY A 70 9.68 1.26 -11.32
N LYS A 71 9.65 0.72 -10.10
CA LYS A 71 10.33 -0.52 -9.71
C LYS A 71 9.46 -1.75 -9.91
N HIS A 72 10.10 -2.83 -10.35
CA HIS A 72 9.57 -4.20 -10.22
C HIS A 72 10.47 -5.02 -9.30
N ALA A 73 11.78 -5.00 -9.55
CA ALA A 73 12.79 -5.63 -8.69
C ALA A 73 13.55 -4.60 -7.87
N LEU A 74 13.59 -4.74 -6.53
CA LEU A 74 14.28 -3.79 -5.65
C LEU A 74 15.81 -3.89 -5.73
N GLY A 75 16.34 -5.10 -5.92
CA GLY A 75 17.79 -5.35 -5.84
C GLY A 75 18.59 -4.96 -7.08
N ARG A 76 18.00 -4.30 -8.05
CA ARG A 76 18.69 -3.86 -9.28
C ARG A 76 18.16 -2.51 -9.76
N VAL A 77 18.97 -1.80 -10.52
CA VAL A 77 18.52 -0.61 -11.25
C VAL A 77 17.71 -1.04 -12.47
N GLU A 78 16.58 -0.39 -12.67
CA GLU A 78 15.67 -0.68 -13.78
C GLU A 78 15.50 0.57 -14.67
N ILE A 79 15.31 0.35 -15.97
CA ILE A 79 15.11 1.44 -16.94
C ILE A 79 13.80 2.18 -16.59
N GLY A 80 13.89 3.51 -16.48
CA GLY A 80 12.73 4.37 -16.20
C GLY A 80 12.37 4.48 -14.72
N GLU A 81 13.14 3.86 -13.81
CA GLU A 81 12.97 4.10 -12.37
C GLU A 81 13.40 5.52 -11.99
N GLN A 82 12.78 6.05 -10.95
CA GLN A 82 13.15 7.33 -10.36
C GLN A 82 13.24 7.19 -8.84
N ALA A 83 14.35 7.70 -8.28
CA ALA A 83 14.57 7.79 -6.85
C ALA A 83 14.46 9.26 -6.44
N MET A 84 13.64 9.55 -5.42
CA MET A 84 13.36 10.91 -4.97
C MET A 84 13.60 11.05 -3.47
N GLU A 85 14.21 12.18 -3.09
CA GLU A 85 14.27 12.61 -1.70
C GLU A 85 12.90 13.13 -1.25
N VAL A 86 12.56 12.93 0.01
CA VAL A 86 11.39 13.48 0.66
C VAL A 86 11.80 14.75 1.40
N VAL A 87 11.15 15.86 1.10
CA VAL A 87 11.42 17.15 1.75
C VAL A 87 10.51 17.41 2.96
N ARG A 88 9.32 16.82 2.98
CA ARG A 88 8.38 16.88 4.11
C ARG A 88 7.58 15.59 4.28
N SER A 89 7.39 15.20 5.52
CA SER A 89 6.47 14.13 5.93
C SER A 89 5.35 14.75 6.74
N ILE A 90 4.11 14.60 6.28
CA ILE A 90 2.93 15.22 6.85
C ILE A 90 1.96 14.11 7.27
N PRO A 91 2.07 13.56 8.50
CA PRO A 91 1.07 12.64 9.02
C PRO A 91 -0.25 13.39 9.25
N HIS A 92 -1.36 12.66 9.22
CA HIS A 92 -2.65 13.26 9.57
C HIS A 92 -2.58 13.87 10.99
N PRO A 93 -3.12 15.07 11.20
CA PRO A 93 -2.96 15.76 12.49
C PRO A 93 -3.58 15.01 13.68
N GLU A 94 -4.57 14.17 13.44
CA GLU A 94 -5.20 13.35 14.47
C GLU A 94 -4.53 11.97 14.67
N TYR A 95 -3.50 11.65 13.89
CA TYR A 95 -2.73 10.43 14.12
C TYR A 95 -1.91 10.56 15.42
N GLN A 96 -2.08 9.60 16.31
CA GLN A 96 -1.37 9.60 17.60
C GLN A 96 -0.52 8.33 17.73
N VAL A 97 0.75 8.53 18.04
CA VAL A 97 1.65 7.46 18.46
C VAL A 97 1.43 7.25 19.96
N SER A 98 0.83 6.14 20.33
CA SER A 98 0.71 5.75 21.74
C SER A 98 1.74 4.67 22.07
N PRO A 99 2.63 4.89 23.07
CA PRO A 99 3.57 3.85 23.49
C PRO A 99 2.89 2.69 24.25
N THR A 100 1.68 2.88 24.76
CA THR A 100 0.96 1.89 25.58
C THR A 100 -0.24 1.27 24.90
N HIS A 101 -0.83 1.94 23.89
CA HIS A 101 -1.95 1.46 23.09
C HIS A 101 -1.63 1.73 21.63
N LEU A 102 -1.51 0.66 20.83
CA LEU A 102 -1.40 0.76 19.38
C LEU A 102 -2.72 1.32 18.85
N ASN A 103 -2.85 2.64 18.82
CA ASN A 103 -3.95 3.31 18.15
C ASN A 103 -3.53 3.49 16.67
N HIS A 104 -4.22 2.77 15.79
CA HIS A 104 -4.02 2.86 14.34
C HIS A 104 -5.03 3.79 13.66
N ASP A 105 -5.78 4.57 14.43
CA ASP A 105 -6.71 5.53 13.84
C ASP A 105 -5.95 6.65 13.14
N HIS A 106 -6.50 7.13 12.04
CA HIS A 106 -5.88 8.16 11.20
C HIS A 106 -4.47 7.79 10.69
N ASP A 107 -4.22 6.50 10.46
CA ASP A 107 -2.92 5.99 10.02
C ASP A 107 -2.69 6.29 8.53
N ILE A 108 -2.46 7.56 8.24
CA ILE A 108 -2.25 8.08 6.88
C ILE A 108 -1.28 9.27 6.91
N MET A 109 -0.43 9.36 5.90
CA MET A 109 0.62 10.38 5.80
C MET A 109 0.89 10.74 4.35
N LEU A 110 1.12 12.03 4.09
CA LEU A 110 1.60 12.54 2.82
C LEU A 110 3.10 12.81 2.87
N LEU A 111 3.80 12.40 1.83
CA LEU A 111 5.22 12.71 1.62
C LEU A 111 5.35 13.64 0.42
N GLU A 112 5.96 14.82 0.65
CA GLU A 112 6.31 15.72 -0.43
C GLU A 112 7.68 15.37 -1.00
N LEU A 113 7.73 15.07 -2.29
CA LEU A 113 8.97 14.82 -3.01
C LEU A 113 9.70 16.15 -3.29
N LYS A 114 11.02 16.11 -3.33
CA LYS A 114 11.87 17.26 -3.60
C LYS A 114 11.52 17.95 -4.93
N SER A 115 11.18 17.16 -5.93
CA SER A 115 10.71 17.61 -7.24
C SER A 115 9.63 16.69 -7.78
N PRO A 116 8.78 17.17 -8.69
CA PRO A 116 7.83 16.28 -9.37
C PRO A 116 8.56 15.17 -10.12
N VAL A 117 8.02 13.95 -10.07
CA VAL A 117 8.49 12.84 -10.89
C VAL A 117 8.06 13.04 -12.34
N GLN A 118 8.85 12.51 -13.26
CA GLN A 118 8.49 12.45 -14.67
C GLN A 118 7.53 11.29 -14.90
N LEU A 119 6.32 11.59 -15.33
CA LEU A 119 5.32 10.57 -15.63
C LEU A 119 5.69 9.77 -16.89
N SER A 120 5.41 8.48 -16.86
CA SER A 120 5.68 7.54 -17.94
C SER A 120 4.69 6.37 -17.90
N SER A 121 4.87 5.36 -18.75
CA SER A 121 4.12 4.11 -18.63
C SER A 121 4.39 3.35 -17.33
N HIS A 122 5.56 3.57 -16.71
CA HIS A 122 5.98 2.92 -15.48
C HIS A 122 5.73 3.74 -14.19
N ILE A 123 5.40 5.02 -14.32
CA ILE A 123 5.19 5.94 -13.20
C ILE A 123 3.96 6.80 -13.49
N ARG A 124 2.85 6.51 -12.80
CA ARG A 124 1.57 7.20 -12.98
C ARG A 124 0.84 7.31 -11.63
N PRO A 125 0.21 8.45 -11.34
CA PRO A 125 -0.62 8.58 -10.16
C PRO A 125 -1.85 7.66 -10.22
N LEU A 126 -2.27 7.14 -9.06
CA LEU A 126 -3.52 6.39 -8.91
C LEU A 126 -4.63 7.36 -8.49
N PRO A 127 -5.77 7.39 -9.19
CA PRO A 127 -6.93 8.16 -8.76
C PRO A 127 -7.44 7.68 -7.41
N LEU A 128 -7.87 8.62 -6.56
CA LEU A 128 -8.49 8.33 -5.27
C LEU A 128 -9.97 7.96 -5.45
N SER A 129 -10.43 6.94 -4.71
CA SER A 129 -11.85 6.58 -4.70
C SER A 129 -12.65 7.56 -3.82
N PRO A 130 -13.72 8.18 -4.34
CA PRO A 130 -14.63 8.95 -3.53
C PRO A 130 -15.64 8.07 -2.79
N ASP A 131 -15.71 6.78 -3.13
CA ASP A 131 -16.69 5.85 -2.59
C ASP A 131 -16.39 5.56 -1.12
N ASP A 132 -17.37 5.75 -0.27
CA ASP A 132 -17.25 5.54 1.17
C ASP A 132 -17.55 4.09 1.56
N CYS A 133 -18.37 3.41 0.78
CA CYS A 133 -18.79 2.04 1.05
C CYS A 133 -19.03 1.29 -0.27
N LEU A 134 -18.04 0.51 -0.70
CA LEU A 134 -18.21 -0.49 -1.75
C LEU A 134 -18.86 -1.76 -1.18
N PRO A 135 -19.58 -2.55 -2.00
CA PRO A 135 -20.20 -3.80 -1.53
C PRO A 135 -19.18 -4.77 -0.92
N THR A 136 -19.61 -5.47 0.14
CA THR A 136 -18.89 -6.63 0.68
C THR A 136 -18.66 -7.66 -0.43
N GLY A 137 -17.45 -8.25 -0.47
CA GLY A 137 -17.06 -9.19 -1.52
C GLY A 137 -16.50 -8.51 -2.77
N THR A 138 -16.45 -7.17 -2.84
CA THR A 138 -15.76 -6.48 -3.94
C THR A 138 -14.31 -6.95 -4.00
N CYS A 139 -13.88 -7.41 -5.20
CA CYS A 139 -12.51 -7.83 -5.43
C CYS A 139 -11.60 -6.61 -5.55
N CYS A 140 -10.55 -6.59 -4.73
CA CYS A 140 -9.53 -5.56 -4.71
C CYS A 140 -8.15 -6.19 -4.86
N ARG A 141 -7.15 -5.37 -5.13
CA ARG A 141 -5.75 -5.80 -5.24
C ARG A 141 -4.88 -5.04 -4.26
N VAL A 142 -4.04 -5.78 -3.55
CA VAL A 142 -2.91 -5.24 -2.79
C VAL A 142 -1.62 -5.58 -3.50
N SER A 143 -0.60 -4.74 -3.32
CA SER A 143 0.73 -4.97 -3.88
C SER A 143 1.82 -4.44 -2.96
N GLY A 144 2.99 -5.10 -2.98
CA GLY A 144 4.13 -4.70 -2.19
C GLY A 144 5.31 -5.68 -2.29
N TRP A 145 6.39 -5.33 -1.63
CA TRP A 145 7.61 -6.14 -1.47
C TRP A 145 7.79 -6.65 -0.04
N GLY A 146 6.72 -6.63 0.76
CA GLY A 146 6.72 -7.19 2.10
C GLY A 146 6.95 -8.69 2.12
N THR A 147 7.14 -9.25 3.31
CA THR A 147 7.42 -10.67 3.44
C THR A 147 6.32 -11.53 2.85
N THR A 148 6.74 -12.61 2.19
CA THR A 148 5.83 -13.57 1.54
C THR A 148 5.50 -14.76 2.43
N THR A 149 6.17 -14.87 3.57
CA THR A 149 5.95 -15.91 4.57
C THR A 149 5.87 -15.31 5.97
N SER A 150 5.09 -15.97 6.83
CA SER A 150 4.90 -15.61 8.23
C SER A 150 4.68 -16.90 9.03
N PRO A 151 5.27 -17.06 10.23
CA PRO A 151 6.03 -16.09 11.01
C PRO A 151 7.49 -15.88 10.57
N GLN A 152 8.06 -16.75 9.73
CA GLN A 152 9.41 -16.59 9.22
C GLN A 152 9.40 -15.62 8.03
N VAL A 153 10.21 -14.56 8.12
CA VAL A 153 10.27 -13.54 7.05
C VAL A 153 11.05 -14.04 5.84
N ASN A 154 10.51 -13.77 4.65
CA ASN A 154 11.16 -13.99 3.37
C ASN A 154 10.77 -12.88 2.41
N TYR A 155 11.65 -11.91 2.20
CA TYR A 155 11.38 -10.76 1.35
C TYR A 155 11.59 -11.11 -0.12
N PRO A 156 10.58 -10.88 -0.98
CA PRO A 156 10.65 -11.15 -2.40
C PRO A 156 11.58 -10.17 -3.10
N LYS A 157 12.18 -10.60 -4.20
CA LYS A 157 12.99 -9.71 -5.05
C LYS A 157 12.15 -8.83 -5.96
N THR A 158 10.94 -9.28 -6.31
CA THR A 158 10.03 -8.64 -7.26
C THR A 158 8.71 -8.27 -6.61
N LEU A 159 8.04 -7.25 -7.16
CA LEU A 159 6.74 -6.80 -6.67
C LEU A 159 5.71 -7.93 -6.69
N GLN A 160 5.04 -8.13 -5.56
CA GLN A 160 3.98 -9.13 -5.39
C GLN A 160 2.61 -8.47 -5.41
N CYS A 161 1.62 -9.22 -5.92
CA CYS A 161 0.22 -8.86 -5.96
C CYS A 161 -0.63 -9.94 -5.27
N ALA A 162 -1.72 -9.54 -4.64
CA ALA A 162 -2.75 -10.44 -4.15
C ALA A 162 -4.13 -9.85 -4.41
N ASN A 163 -5.07 -10.70 -4.83
CA ASN A 163 -6.46 -10.34 -4.97
C ASN A 163 -7.19 -10.77 -3.70
N ILE A 164 -7.81 -9.82 -3.04
CA ILE A 164 -8.55 -9.99 -1.77
C ILE A 164 -9.93 -9.33 -1.89
N GLU A 165 -10.82 -9.67 -0.98
CA GLU A 165 -12.20 -9.19 -0.99
C GLU A 165 -12.47 -8.26 0.18
N LEU A 166 -13.26 -7.21 -0.05
CA LEU A 166 -13.74 -6.36 1.01
C LEU A 166 -14.64 -7.16 1.95
N ARG A 167 -14.41 -6.98 3.25
CA ARG A 167 -15.25 -7.53 4.33
C ARG A 167 -16.18 -6.44 4.84
N SER A 168 -17.33 -6.84 5.40
CA SER A 168 -18.23 -5.86 6.00
C SER A 168 -17.60 -5.21 7.24
N ASP A 169 -17.99 -3.96 7.53
CA ASP A 169 -17.54 -3.26 8.72
C ASP A 169 -18.01 -3.99 10.01
N GLU A 170 -19.16 -4.65 9.95
CA GLU A 170 -19.68 -5.46 11.06
C GLU A 170 -18.78 -6.66 11.35
N GLU A 171 -18.44 -7.47 10.33
CA GLU A 171 -17.49 -8.58 10.48
C GLU A 171 -16.15 -8.08 11.02
N CYS A 172 -15.65 -6.97 10.47
CA CYS A 172 -14.40 -6.35 10.88
C CYS A 172 -14.40 -6.02 12.38
N ARG A 173 -15.47 -5.38 12.88
CA ARG A 173 -15.64 -5.05 14.31
C ARG A 173 -15.78 -6.28 15.18
N GLN A 174 -16.42 -7.34 14.70
CA GLN A 174 -16.54 -8.62 15.42
C GLN A 174 -15.19 -9.33 15.58
N VAL A 175 -14.34 -9.29 14.53
CA VAL A 175 -13.02 -9.91 14.55
C VAL A 175 -12.05 -9.14 15.46
N TYR A 176 -12.11 -7.80 15.45
CA TYR A 176 -11.24 -6.91 16.21
C TYR A 176 -12.04 -5.99 17.15
N PRO A 177 -12.65 -6.53 18.23
CA PRO A 177 -13.51 -5.76 19.10
C PRO A 177 -12.82 -4.52 19.69
N GLY A 178 -13.47 -3.36 19.57
CA GLY A 178 -12.99 -2.09 20.13
C GLY A 178 -11.79 -1.46 19.38
N LYS A 179 -11.33 -2.06 18.28
CA LYS A 179 -10.14 -1.58 17.55
C LYS A 179 -10.45 -0.95 16.19
N ILE A 180 -11.65 -1.16 15.66
CA ILE A 180 -12.04 -0.70 14.32
C ILE A 180 -12.85 0.58 14.43
N THR A 181 -12.34 1.65 13.81
CA THR A 181 -13.03 2.95 13.72
C THR A 181 -13.71 3.10 12.35
N ALA A 182 -14.50 4.16 12.18
CA ALA A 182 -15.10 4.49 10.89
C ALA A 182 -14.05 4.83 9.80
N ASN A 183 -12.82 5.12 10.20
CA ASN A 183 -11.70 5.43 9.32
C ASN A 183 -10.94 4.19 8.84
N MET A 184 -11.40 3.01 9.19
CA MET A 184 -10.78 1.73 8.87
C MET A 184 -11.74 0.85 8.07
N LEU A 185 -11.17 -0.02 7.27
CA LEU A 185 -11.89 -1.08 6.57
C LEU A 185 -11.08 -2.37 6.60
N CYS A 186 -11.75 -3.50 6.43
CA CYS A 186 -11.12 -4.81 6.37
C CYS A 186 -11.23 -5.43 4.98
N ALA A 187 -10.16 -6.10 4.57
CA ALA A 187 -10.13 -6.91 3.36
C ALA A 187 -9.28 -8.17 3.57
N GLY A 188 -9.67 -9.24 2.93
CA GLY A 188 -9.01 -10.54 3.03
C GLY A 188 -9.90 -11.66 2.53
N THR A 189 -9.43 -12.90 2.61
CA THR A 189 -10.19 -14.10 2.27
C THR A 189 -10.62 -14.82 3.54
N LYS A 190 -11.81 -15.47 3.51
CA LYS A 190 -12.32 -16.25 4.65
C LYS A 190 -11.41 -17.43 4.99
N GLU A 191 -10.89 -18.06 3.95
CA GLU A 191 -10.00 -19.22 4.05
C GLU A 191 -8.62 -18.84 4.57
N GLY A 192 -8.27 -17.56 4.59
CA GLY A 192 -6.93 -17.08 4.84
C GLY A 192 -5.97 -17.32 3.65
N GLY A 193 -4.68 -17.25 3.91
CA GLY A 193 -3.64 -17.49 2.91
C GLY A 193 -3.40 -16.34 1.95
N LYS A 194 -4.18 -15.26 1.99
CA LYS A 194 -3.95 -14.03 1.20
C LYS A 194 -4.10 -12.82 2.10
N ASP A 195 -3.03 -12.07 2.27
CA ASP A 195 -2.98 -10.90 3.13
C ASP A 195 -1.78 -10.02 2.75
N SER A 196 -1.79 -8.77 3.20
CA SER A 196 -0.59 -7.94 3.29
C SER A 196 0.19 -8.31 4.55
N CYS A 197 1.50 -8.12 4.53
CA CYS A 197 2.34 -8.52 5.63
C CYS A 197 3.43 -7.47 5.93
N GLU A 198 4.37 -7.81 6.81
CA GLU A 198 5.47 -6.91 7.19
C GLU A 198 6.25 -6.39 5.98
N GLY A 199 6.38 -5.07 5.87
CA GLY A 199 7.01 -4.38 4.74
C GLY A 199 6.03 -3.87 3.67
N ASP A 200 4.77 -4.33 3.67
CA ASP A 200 3.72 -3.84 2.76
C ASP A 200 2.99 -2.59 3.29
N SER A 201 3.13 -2.27 4.58
CA SER A 201 2.52 -1.11 5.23
C SER A 201 2.64 0.15 4.39
N GLY A 202 1.57 0.92 4.29
CA GLY A 202 1.51 2.14 3.47
C GLY A 202 1.25 1.91 1.98
N GLY A 203 1.28 0.66 1.53
CA GLY A 203 0.96 0.29 0.14
C GLY A 203 -0.54 0.37 -0.17
N PRO A 204 -0.91 0.21 -1.45
CA PRO A 204 -2.27 0.43 -1.93
C PRO A 204 -3.18 -0.77 -1.77
N LEU A 205 -4.44 -0.51 -1.43
CA LEU A 205 -5.60 -1.35 -1.72
C LEU A 205 -6.38 -0.71 -2.88
N VAL A 206 -6.35 -1.36 -4.03
CA VAL A 206 -6.97 -0.86 -5.27
C VAL A 206 -8.26 -1.62 -5.55
N CYS A 207 -9.37 -0.89 -5.61
CA CYS A 207 -10.68 -1.43 -5.96
C CYS A 207 -11.24 -0.63 -7.15
N ASN A 208 -11.74 -1.34 -8.16
CA ASN A 208 -12.30 -0.69 -9.37
C ASN A 208 -11.36 0.35 -10.01
N GLY A 209 -10.04 0.08 -10.01
CA GLY A 209 -9.04 0.96 -10.60
C GLY A 209 -8.73 2.23 -9.82
N LYS A 210 -9.19 2.35 -8.58
CA LYS A 210 -8.97 3.52 -7.71
C LYS A 210 -8.40 3.13 -6.36
N LEU A 211 -7.69 4.05 -5.73
CA LEU A 211 -7.17 3.86 -4.37
C LEU A 211 -8.32 3.92 -3.37
N TYR A 212 -8.60 2.80 -2.73
CA TYR A 212 -9.67 2.65 -1.75
C TYR A 212 -9.16 2.57 -0.32
N GLY A 213 -7.99 1.97 -0.12
CA GLY A 213 -7.37 1.83 1.20
C GLY A 213 -5.85 1.94 1.17
N ILE A 214 -5.28 2.19 2.34
CA ILE A 214 -3.83 2.14 2.62
C ILE A 214 -3.60 1.02 3.62
N ILE A 215 -2.65 0.13 3.34
CA ILE A 215 -2.27 -0.96 4.23
C ILE A 215 -1.82 -0.40 5.58
N SER A 216 -2.49 -0.77 6.66
CA SER A 216 -2.26 -0.23 8.00
C SER A 216 -1.78 -1.28 8.98
N TRP A 217 -2.61 -2.27 9.33
CA TRP A 217 -2.26 -3.29 10.31
C TRP A 217 -3.05 -4.59 10.11
N GLY A 218 -2.71 -5.60 10.88
CA GLY A 218 -3.39 -6.90 10.90
C GLY A 218 -2.80 -7.79 11.97
N ASP A 219 -3.33 -9.00 12.07
CA ASP A 219 -2.83 -10.00 12.99
C ASP A 219 -1.54 -10.64 12.50
N PHE A 220 -0.75 -11.09 13.46
CA PHE A 220 0.43 -11.91 13.20
C PHE A 220 0.19 -13.35 13.71
N PRO A 221 0.54 -14.39 12.93
CA PRO A 221 1.05 -14.39 11.55
C PRO A 221 0.06 -13.85 10.51
N CYS A 222 0.57 -13.29 9.40
CA CYS A 222 -0.27 -12.79 8.32
C CYS A 222 -1.04 -13.93 7.65
N GLY A 223 -2.22 -13.60 7.08
CA GLY A 223 -2.98 -14.54 6.26
C GLY A 223 -3.72 -15.62 7.03
N GLN A 224 -4.01 -15.43 8.31
CA GLN A 224 -4.80 -16.37 9.09
C GLN A 224 -6.26 -16.41 8.63
N PRO A 225 -6.94 -17.58 8.67
CA PRO A 225 -8.37 -17.68 8.36
C PRO A 225 -9.21 -16.76 9.26
N ASN A 226 -10.17 -16.08 8.67
CA ASN A 226 -11.08 -15.14 9.36
C ASN A 226 -10.36 -13.99 10.13
N ARG A 227 -9.12 -13.67 9.77
CA ARG A 227 -8.34 -12.55 10.35
C ARG A 227 -7.91 -11.62 9.22
N PRO A 228 -8.83 -10.78 8.68
CA PRO A 228 -8.53 -9.90 7.55
C PRO A 228 -7.53 -8.82 7.93
N GLY A 229 -6.82 -8.30 6.93
CA GLY A 229 -6.02 -7.10 7.08
C GLY A 229 -6.89 -5.87 7.28
N VAL A 230 -6.34 -4.87 7.96
CA VAL A 230 -7.01 -3.59 8.23
C VAL A 230 -6.32 -2.48 7.46
N TYR A 231 -7.11 -1.65 6.83
CA TYR A 231 -6.70 -0.61 5.89
C TYR A 231 -7.29 0.73 6.32
N THR A 232 -6.53 1.80 6.14
CA THR A 232 -7.07 3.15 6.31
C THR A 232 -8.02 3.47 5.16
N ARG A 233 -9.24 3.90 5.46
CA ARG A 233 -10.30 4.23 4.50
C ARG A 233 -10.02 5.57 3.83
N VAL A 234 -9.49 5.57 2.62
CA VAL A 234 -9.01 6.78 1.92
C VAL A 234 -10.11 7.82 1.70
N SER A 235 -11.36 7.41 1.45
CA SER A 235 -12.48 8.33 1.22
C SER A 235 -12.69 9.34 2.35
N LYS A 236 -12.34 9.00 3.59
CA LYS A 236 -12.45 9.88 4.76
C LYS A 236 -11.44 11.04 4.75
N TYR A 237 -10.41 10.95 3.92
CA TYR A 237 -9.26 11.87 3.93
C TYR A 237 -9.11 12.70 2.67
N LEU A 238 -10.04 12.61 1.71
CA LEU A 238 -9.93 13.29 0.41
C LEU A 238 -9.75 14.80 0.56
N HIS A 239 -10.54 15.42 1.46
CA HIS A 239 -10.43 16.85 1.73
C HIS A 239 -9.04 17.22 2.25
N TRP A 240 -8.58 16.54 3.31
CA TRP A 240 -7.25 16.76 3.88
C TRP A 240 -6.12 16.55 2.87
N ILE A 241 -6.20 15.49 2.05
CA ILE A 241 -5.20 15.18 1.01
C ILE A 241 -5.09 16.35 0.03
N TRP A 242 -6.23 16.77 -0.55
CA TRP A 242 -6.22 17.81 -1.57
C TRP A 242 -5.91 19.18 -1.03
N GLU A 243 -6.35 19.52 0.18
CA GLU A 243 -5.96 20.76 0.85
C GLU A 243 -4.46 20.82 1.12
N THR A 244 -3.89 19.73 1.63
CA THR A 244 -2.45 19.65 1.90
C THR A 244 -1.64 19.81 0.61
N ILE A 245 -2.04 19.16 -0.48
CA ILE A 245 -1.36 19.27 -1.78
C ILE A 245 -1.47 20.69 -2.34
N ARG A 246 -2.64 21.34 -2.25
CA ARG A 246 -2.87 22.70 -2.78
C ARG A 246 -2.18 23.78 -1.99
N ASN A 247 -2.19 23.68 -0.65
CA ASN A 247 -1.68 24.72 0.25
C ASN A 247 -0.16 24.67 0.45
N THR A 248 0.52 23.79 -0.27
CA THR A 248 1.99 23.77 -0.26
C THR A 248 2.53 25.04 -0.91
N PRO A 249 3.35 25.84 -0.20
CA PRO A 249 3.97 27.02 -0.77
C PRO A 249 4.75 26.66 -2.02
N LYS A 250 4.37 27.23 -3.16
CA LYS A 250 5.21 27.16 -4.37
C LYS A 250 6.54 27.78 -3.97
N GLN A 251 7.64 27.03 -4.00
CA GLN A 251 8.97 27.59 -3.81
C GLN A 251 9.11 28.74 -4.78
N ARG A 252 9.21 29.99 -4.25
CA ARG A 252 9.60 31.14 -5.05
C ARG A 252 11.03 30.88 -5.52
N TRP A 253 11.18 30.59 -6.79
CA TRP A 253 12.47 30.72 -7.45
C TRP A 253 12.85 32.19 -7.39
N THR A 254 13.65 32.59 -6.40
CA THR A 254 14.39 33.84 -6.49
C THR A 254 15.38 33.67 -7.64
N LYS A 255 15.06 34.27 -8.79
CA LYS A 255 16.05 34.52 -9.82
C LYS A 255 17.09 35.43 -9.16
N ASN A 256 18.21 34.87 -8.75
CA ASN A 256 19.41 35.67 -8.54
C ASN A 256 19.87 36.12 -9.92
N THR A 257 19.46 37.30 -10.31
CA THR A 257 20.17 38.10 -11.33
C THR A 257 21.45 38.59 -10.70
N GLN A 258 22.55 38.06 -11.12
CA GLN A 258 23.85 38.74 -11.18
C GLN A 258 24.29 38.70 -12.62
#